data_3384dc7d55e7cab7f712929f27d7bac0
#
_entry.id   3384dc7d55e7cab7f712929f27d7bac0
#
_cell.length_a   1.000
_cell.length_b   1.000
_cell.length_c   1.000
_cell.angle_alpha   90.00
_cell.angle_beta   90.00
_cell.angle_gamma   90.00
#
_symmetry.space_group_name_H-M   'P 1'
#
loop_
_entity.id
_entity.type
_entity.pdbx_description
1 polymer ?
#
loop_
_entity_poly.entity_id
_entity_poly.type
_entity_poly.pdbx_seq_one_letter_code
_entity_poly.pdbx_strand_id
1 'polypeptide(L)'
;MACSTSCSHAGATFTRTIASAMPASNMASQNWEDFNYPPLLNLWHYAPHELEQGPRFVARTLHAALLLAMLALVCNLLVNIGVVVAGFSHAIHIMYAFFNLLLATLIGMWTTMECGYKGMATNKPKLMRRYLWVWGLLTLAMAAASLLALINFNGWGRVASLLATPADPTVQTFWVVGSVIESSVWTLACVVSTVAWTMIFRANRDGPAALRWYAGSRR
;
A
#
# COMPACT_ATOMS: atom_id res chain seq x y z
N MET A 1 -62.83 38.94 17.71
CA MET A 1 -62.54 38.11 16.55
C MET A 1 -61.08 37.68 16.63
N ALA A 2 -60.80 36.48 17.09
CA ALA A 2 -59.46 35.96 17.22
C ALA A 2 -59.29 34.82 16.21
N CYS A 3 -58.37 34.99 15.27
CA CYS A 3 -58.06 34.00 14.26
C CYS A 3 -56.80 33.23 14.75
N SER A 4 -57.01 31.96 15.13
CA SER A 4 -55.91 31.07 15.50
C SER A 4 -55.47 30.29 14.29
N THR A 5 -54.27 30.55 13.78
CA THR A 5 -53.62 29.80 12.73
C THR A 5 -52.76 28.68 13.32
N SER A 6 -53.26 27.46 13.21
CA SER A 6 -52.56 26.22 13.57
C SER A 6 -51.57 25.87 12.47
N CYS A 7 -50.26 26.00 12.73
CA CYS A 7 -49.20 25.49 11.89
C CYS A 7 -48.95 24.01 12.23
N SER A 8 -49.40 23.12 11.34
CA SER A 8 -49.08 21.69 11.39
C SER A 8 -47.68 21.46 10.86
N HIS A 9 -46.71 21.15 11.75
CA HIS A 9 -45.42 20.67 11.39
C HIS A 9 -45.53 19.20 10.95
N ALA A 10 -45.53 18.95 9.64
CA ALA A 10 -45.30 17.63 9.06
C ALA A 10 -43.83 17.23 9.31
N GLY A 11 -43.59 16.48 10.37
CA GLY A 11 -42.30 15.83 10.60
C GLY A 11 -42.05 14.75 9.54
N ALA A 12 -41.20 15.06 8.56
CA ALA A 12 -40.68 14.04 7.63
C ALA A 12 -39.80 13.07 8.40
N THR A 13 -40.39 11.94 8.80
CA THR A 13 -39.66 10.80 9.36
C THR A 13 -38.79 10.23 8.25
N PHE A 14 -37.50 10.59 8.26
CA PHE A 14 -36.50 10.03 7.36
C PHE A 14 -36.28 8.58 7.78
N THR A 15 -37.07 7.67 7.19
CA THR A 15 -36.92 6.23 7.36
C THR A 15 -35.58 5.85 6.72
N ARG A 16 -34.56 5.73 7.58
CA ARG A 16 -33.26 5.19 7.21
C ARG A 16 -33.49 3.75 6.76
N THR A 17 -33.65 3.53 5.45
CA THR A 17 -33.71 2.19 4.88
C THR A 17 -32.45 1.48 5.32
N ILE A 18 -32.60 0.55 6.26
CA ILE A 18 -31.53 -0.33 6.73
C ILE A 18 -31.12 -1.12 5.48
N ALA A 19 -29.98 -0.74 4.91
CA ALA A 19 -29.35 -1.49 3.84
C ALA A 19 -29.27 -2.93 4.34
N SER A 20 -29.94 -3.85 3.64
CA SER A 20 -29.98 -5.27 3.92
C SER A 20 -28.58 -5.76 4.24
N ALA A 21 -28.37 -6.14 5.50
CA ALA A 21 -27.13 -6.76 5.95
C ALA A 21 -26.88 -7.96 5.02
N MET A 22 -25.73 -7.98 4.37
CA MET A 22 -25.28 -9.15 3.63
C MET A 22 -25.32 -10.36 4.53
N PRO A 23 -25.72 -11.51 4.02
CA PRO A 23 -25.62 -12.74 4.79
C PRO A 23 -24.15 -12.94 5.19
N ALA A 24 -23.88 -12.95 6.47
CA ALA A 24 -22.58 -13.23 7.07
C ALA A 24 -22.05 -14.63 6.75
N SER A 25 -22.81 -15.40 5.96
CA SER A 25 -22.63 -16.83 5.75
C SER A 25 -21.37 -17.22 4.97
N ASN A 26 -20.81 -16.35 4.13
CA ASN A 26 -19.65 -16.73 3.32
C ASN A 26 -18.29 -16.31 3.90
N MET A 27 -18.26 -15.44 4.91
CA MET A 27 -17.00 -15.05 5.59
C MET A 27 -16.64 -15.96 6.76
N ALA A 28 -17.62 -16.72 7.29
CA ALA A 28 -17.44 -17.59 8.45
C ALA A 28 -16.72 -18.92 8.14
N SER A 29 -16.53 -19.26 6.86
CA SER A 29 -15.95 -20.54 6.45
C SER A 29 -14.45 -20.46 6.09
N GLN A 30 -13.84 -19.25 6.13
CA GLN A 30 -12.43 -19.11 5.78
C GLN A 30 -11.56 -19.69 6.91
N ASN A 31 -10.75 -20.69 6.57
CA ASN A 31 -9.83 -21.29 7.52
C ASN A 31 -8.56 -20.42 7.66
N TRP A 32 -8.55 -19.56 8.69
CA TRP A 32 -7.41 -18.67 8.98
C TRP A 32 -6.18 -19.40 9.52
N GLU A 33 -6.28 -20.69 9.84
CA GLU A 33 -5.17 -21.51 10.34
C GLU A 33 -4.40 -22.20 9.22
N ASP A 34 -4.90 -22.14 7.97
CA ASP A 34 -4.20 -22.61 6.78
C ASP A 34 -3.18 -21.56 6.31
N PHE A 35 -1.98 -21.58 6.92
CA PHE A 35 -0.89 -20.69 6.60
C PHE A 35 -0.20 -21.12 5.30
N ASN A 36 -0.31 -20.28 4.25
CA ASN A 36 0.18 -20.56 2.91
C ASN A 36 1.08 -19.48 2.32
N TYR A 37 1.34 -18.39 3.05
CA TYR A 37 2.10 -17.25 2.55
C TYR A 37 3.10 -16.72 3.59
N PRO A 38 4.35 -16.32 3.19
CA PRO A 38 4.96 -16.59 1.87
C PRO A 38 5.25 -18.09 1.71
N PRO A 39 5.40 -18.61 0.46
CA PRO A 39 5.45 -20.06 0.20
C PRO A 39 6.50 -20.86 0.96
N LEU A 40 7.59 -20.21 1.39
CA LEU A 40 8.68 -20.85 2.14
C LEU A 40 8.50 -20.80 3.66
N LEU A 41 7.78 -19.79 4.18
CA LEU A 41 7.69 -19.53 5.61
C LEU A 41 6.31 -19.86 6.21
N ASN A 42 5.26 -19.84 5.36
CA ASN A 42 3.88 -20.16 5.75
C ASN A 42 3.42 -19.44 7.03
N LEU A 43 3.57 -18.10 7.07
CA LEU A 43 3.28 -17.29 8.25
C LEU A 43 1.87 -16.72 8.29
N TRP A 44 1.24 -16.56 7.11
CA TRP A 44 -0.08 -15.96 6.96
C TRP A 44 -0.95 -16.75 5.99
N HIS A 45 -2.26 -16.65 6.20
CA HIS A 45 -3.25 -17.12 5.23
C HIS A 45 -3.46 -16.06 4.16
N TYR A 46 -3.29 -16.42 2.88
CA TYR A 46 -3.56 -15.56 1.73
C TYR A 46 -4.25 -16.35 0.61
N ALA A 47 -5.57 -16.23 0.55
CA ALA A 47 -6.42 -16.91 -0.43
C ALA A 47 -7.44 -15.92 -1.04
N PRO A 48 -6.99 -14.98 -1.90
CA PRO A 48 -7.89 -13.96 -2.46
C PRO A 48 -9.00 -14.54 -3.32
N HIS A 49 -8.88 -15.78 -3.82
CA HIS A 49 -9.91 -16.45 -4.60
C HIS A 49 -11.15 -16.83 -3.78
N GLU A 50 -11.02 -16.95 -2.47
CA GLU A 50 -12.12 -17.23 -1.55
C GLU A 50 -12.98 -15.99 -1.27
N LEU A 51 -12.46 -14.80 -1.59
CA LEU A 51 -13.18 -13.54 -1.40
C LEU A 51 -14.12 -13.25 -2.58
N GLU A 52 -15.19 -12.49 -2.32
CA GLU A 52 -16.02 -11.88 -3.36
C GLU A 52 -15.19 -10.99 -4.30
N GLN A 53 -15.70 -10.70 -5.51
CA GLN A 53 -14.93 -9.99 -6.55
C GLN A 53 -14.35 -8.65 -6.08
N GLY A 54 -15.11 -7.81 -5.37
CA GLY A 54 -14.64 -6.52 -4.89
C GLY A 54 -13.49 -6.64 -3.89
N PRO A 55 -13.66 -7.33 -2.75
CA PRO A 55 -12.60 -7.62 -1.80
C PRO A 55 -11.40 -8.36 -2.41
N ARG A 56 -11.63 -9.28 -3.36
CA ARG A 56 -10.58 -9.99 -4.11
C ARG A 56 -9.67 -9.03 -4.87
N PHE A 57 -10.27 -8.05 -5.56
CA PHE A 57 -9.50 -7.04 -6.28
C PHE A 57 -8.64 -6.21 -5.33
N VAL A 58 -9.22 -5.77 -4.21
CA VAL A 58 -8.47 -5.02 -3.18
C VAL A 58 -7.33 -5.86 -2.60
N ALA A 59 -7.58 -7.13 -2.26
CA ALA A 59 -6.55 -8.05 -1.77
C ALA A 59 -5.36 -8.19 -2.74
N ARG A 60 -5.65 -8.33 -4.04
CA ARG A 60 -4.61 -8.37 -5.09
C ARG A 60 -3.84 -7.05 -5.20
N THR A 61 -4.53 -5.91 -5.08
CA THR A 61 -3.89 -4.59 -5.11
C THR A 61 -2.98 -4.37 -3.90
N LEU A 62 -3.42 -4.78 -2.70
CA LEU A 62 -2.59 -4.78 -1.49
C LEU A 62 -1.31 -5.61 -1.67
N HIS A 63 -1.46 -6.81 -2.22
CA HIS A 63 -0.33 -7.69 -2.48
C HIS A 63 0.62 -7.12 -3.55
N ALA A 64 0.08 -6.55 -4.63
CA ALA A 64 0.88 -5.89 -5.66
C ALA A 64 1.66 -4.68 -5.10
N ALA A 65 1.03 -3.87 -4.23
CA ALA A 65 1.70 -2.77 -3.55
C ALA A 65 2.86 -3.25 -2.68
N LEU A 66 2.67 -4.35 -1.93
CA LEU A 66 3.73 -4.97 -1.13
C LEU A 66 4.89 -5.45 -2.00
N LEU A 67 4.61 -6.19 -3.09
CA LEU A 67 5.64 -6.71 -3.99
C LEU A 67 6.43 -5.59 -4.67
N LEU A 68 5.77 -4.51 -5.10
CA LEU A 68 6.44 -3.35 -5.68
C LEU A 68 7.31 -2.62 -4.66
N ALA A 69 6.86 -2.49 -3.42
CA ALA A 69 7.68 -1.91 -2.35
C ALA A 69 8.92 -2.76 -2.06
N MET A 70 8.78 -4.09 -2.01
CA MET A 70 9.91 -5.02 -1.87
C MET A 70 10.88 -4.91 -3.06
N LEU A 71 10.36 -4.86 -4.28
CA LEU A 71 11.18 -4.68 -5.48
C LEU A 71 11.96 -3.36 -5.44
N ALA A 72 11.33 -2.26 -5.00
CA ALA A 72 11.99 -0.98 -4.86
C ALA A 72 13.14 -1.04 -3.83
N LEU A 73 12.95 -1.72 -2.70
CA LEU A 73 13.98 -1.94 -1.69
C LEU A 73 15.14 -2.80 -2.22
N VAL A 74 14.85 -3.84 -3.00
CA VAL A 74 15.87 -4.66 -3.66
C VAL A 74 16.65 -3.83 -4.67
N CYS A 75 15.98 -3.05 -5.53
CA CYS A 75 16.63 -2.13 -6.46
C CYS A 75 17.54 -1.14 -5.72
N ASN A 76 17.06 -0.55 -4.62
CA ASN A 76 17.85 0.35 -3.78
C ASN A 76 19.12 -0.33 -3.25
N LEU A 77 19.01 -1.57 -2.74
CA LEU A 77 20.18 -2.32 -2.27
C LEU A 77 21.18 -2.58 -3.40
N LEU A 78 20.70 -3.02 -4.58
CA LEU A 78 21.57 -3.31 -5.73
C LEU A 78 22.28 -2.06 -6.25
N VAL A 79 21.57 -0.92 -6.34
CA VAL A 79 22.18 0.36 -6.75
C VAL A 79 23.25 0.79 -5.73
N ASN A 80 22.98 0.70 -4.42
CA ASN A 80 23.96 1.02 -3.40
C ASN A 80 25.19 0.10 -3.45
N ILE A 81 25.03 -1.21 -3.69
CA ILE A 81 26.16 -2.13 -3.89
C ILE A 81 26.99 -1.67 -5.10
N GLY A 82 26.36 -1.42 -6.25
CA GLY A 82 27.06 -0.98 -7.46
C GLY A 82 27.84 0.31 -7.26
N VAL A 83 27.25 1.31 -6.60
CA VAL A 83 27.87 2.62 -6.33
C VAL A 83 29.05 2.49 -5.36
N VAL A 84 28.95 1.62 -4.33
CA VAL A 84 30.05 1.35 -3.39
C VAL A 84 31.18 0.59 -4.06
N VAL A 85 30.88 -0.46 -4.85
CA VAL A 85 31.90 -1.23 -5.58
C VAL A 85 32.63 -0.34 -6.59
N ALA A 86 31.96 0.62 -7.20
CA ALA A 86 32.57 1.60 -8.09
C ALA A 86 33.39 2.70 -7.34
N GLY A 87 33.43 2.67 -6.02
CA GLY A 87 34.22 3.60 -5.19
C GLY A 87 33.60 4.99 -4.98
N PHE A 88 32.31 5.17 -5.31
CA PHE A 88 31.62 6.47 -5.21
C PHE A 88 30.86 6.69 -3.91
N SER A 89 30.76 5.68 -3.06
CA SER A 89 30.03 5.77 -1.79
C SER A 89 30.66 4.88 -0.73
N HIS A 90 30.31 5.13 0.53
CA HIS A 90 30.80 4.36 1.67
C HIS A 90 30.01 3.05 1.84
N ALA A 91 30.70 1.98 2.27
CA ALA A 91 30.09 0.67 2.53
C ALA A 91 28.91 0.71 3.52
N ILE A 92 28.85 1.71 4.40
CA ILE A 92 27.75 1.93 5.34
C ILE A 92 26.38 2.05 4.64
N HIS A 93 26.34 2.55 3.39
CA HIS A 93 25.10 2.68 2.63
C HIS A 93 24.50 1.32 2.24
N ILE A 94 25.34 0.30 2.01
CA ILE A 94 24.87 -1.08 1.80
C ILE A 94 24.20 -1.59 3.06
N MET A 95 24.79 -1.34 4.23
CA MET A 95 24.19 -1.75 5.50
C MET A 95 22.82 -1.08 5.71
N TYR A 96 22.71 0.22 5.48
CA TYR A 96 21.42 0.92 5.60
C TYR A 96 20.39 0.37 4.61
N ALA A 97 20.76 0.15 3.35
CA ALA A 97 19.86 -0.42 2.35
C ALA A 97 19.40 -1.84 2.74
N PHE A 98 20.31 -2.67 3.27
CA PHE A 98 20.01 -4.02 3.75
C PHE A 98 19.05 -4.00 4.95
N PHE A 99 19.30 -3.17 5.98
CA PHE A 99 18.40 -3.04 7.12
C PHE A 99 17.03 -2.49 6.72
N ASN A 100 16.99 -1.52 5.79
CA ASN A 100 15.73 -1.01 5.25
C ASN A 100 14.94 -2.12 4.54
N LEU A 101 15.61 -2.94 3.74
CA LEU A 101 14.99 -4.10 3.08
C LEU A 101 14.39 -5.06 4.10
N LEU A 102 15.14 -5.46 5.14
CA LEU A 102 14.64 -6.38 6.16
C LEU A 102 13.47 -5.80 6.95
N LEU A 103 13.64 -4.62 7.55
CA LEU A 103 12.65 -4.03 8.45
C LEU A 103 11.38 -3.62 7.69
N ALA A 104 11.51 -2.95 6.55
CA ALA A 104 10.35 -2.52 5.79
C ALA A 104 9.60 -3.70 5.18
N THR A 105 10.30 -4.78 4.78
CA THR A 105 9.65 -6.02 4.32
C THR A 105 8.83 -6.67 5.43
N LEU A 106 9.41 -6.85 6.63
CA LEU A 106 8.70 -7.47 7.76
C LEU A 106 7.47 -6.64 8.18
N ILE A 107 7.64 -5.32 8.34
CA ILE A 107 6.55 -4.41 8.68
C ILE A 107 5.50 -4.39 7.58
N GLY A 108 5.93 -4.33 6.32
CA GLY A 108 5.04 -4.32 5.15
C GLY A 108 4.22 -5.60 5.03
N MET A 109 4.85 -6.76 5.20
CA MET A 109 4.16 -8.06 5.16
C MET A 109 3.14 -8.18 6.29
N TRP A 110 3.53 -7.91 7.53
CA TRP A 110 2.61 -7.94 8.66
C TRP A 110 1.44 -6.97 8.46
N THR A 111 1.73 -5.73 8.05
CA THR A 111 0.70 -4.70 7.84
C THR A 111 -0.26 -5.10 6.73
N THR A 112 0.26 -5.62 5.61
CA THR A 112 -0.56 -6.02 4.46
C THR A 112 -1.40 -7.25 4.77
N MET A 113 -0.82 -8.30 5.34
CA MET A 113 -1.50 -9.57 5.55
C MET A 113 -2.42 -9.54 6.77
N GLU A 114 -1.91 -9.16 7.95
CA GLU A 114 -2.69 -9.19 9.18
C GLU A 114 -3.64 -7.97 9.28
N CYS A 115 -3.18 -6.78 8.94
CA CYS A 115 -3.99 -5.57 9.13
C CYS A 115 -4.86 -5.26 7.92
N GLY A 116 -4.31 -5.31 6.70
CA GLY A 116 -5.02 -4.98 5.45
C GLY A 116 -5.94 -6.12 5.00
N TYR A 117 -5.37 -7.25 4.61
CA TYR A 117 -6.10 -8.38 4.05
C TYR A 117 -7.08 -9.00 5.05
N LYS A 118 -6.61 -9.47 6.20
CA LYS A 118 -7.46 -10.07 7.24
C LYS A 118 -8.43 -9.06 7.83
N GLY A 119 -8.00 -7.81 8.04
CA GLY A 119 -8.88 -6.73 8.51
C GLY A 119 -10.06 -6.49 7.60
N MET A 120 -9.83 -6.45 6.29
CA MET A 120 -10.87 -6.32 5.26
C MET A 120 -11.75 -7.58 5.18
N ALA A 121 -11.14 -8.76 5.08
CA ALA A 121 -11.85 -10.02 4.92
C ALA A 121 -12.74 -10.36 6.13
N THR A 122 -12.32 -10.00 7.34
CA THR A 122 -13.11 -10.20 8.56
C THR A 122 -13.93 -8.98 8.99
N ASN A 123 -13.96 -7.93 8.18
CA ASN A 123 -14.62 -6.64 8.47
C ASN A 123 -14.26 -6.08 9.85
N LYS A 124 -12.98 -6.10 10.21
CA LYS A 124 -12.48 -5.58 11.49
C LYS A 124 -11.92 -4.16 11.34
N PRO A 125 -12.67 -3.10 11.69
CA PRO A 125 -12.26 -1.71 11.48
C PRO A 125 -11.00 -1.32 12.27
N LYS A 126 -10.73 -1.98 13.40
CA LYS A 126 -9.51 -1.76 14.18
C LYS A 126 -8.24 -2.17 13.40
N LEU A 127 -8.28 -3.29 12.68
CA LEU A 127 -7.17 -3.76 11.85
C LEU A 127 -7.00 -2.87 10.62
N MET A 128 -8.08 -2.52 9.93
CA MET A 128 -8.04 -1.61 8.79
C MET A 128 -7.46 -0.25 9.18
N ARG A 129 -7.81 0.30 10.35
CA ARG A 129 -7.22 1.55 10.87
C ARG A 129 -5.71 1.43 11.13
N ARG A 130 -5.24 0.31 11.69
CA ARG A 130 -3.79 0.06 11.85
C ARG A 130 -3.09 0.01 10.50
N TYR A 131 -3.68 -0.67 9.51
CA TYR A 131 -3.18 -0.66 8.14
C TYR A 131 -3.06 0.78 7.61
N LEU A 132 -4.12 1.58 7.72
CA LEU A 132 -4.14 2.95 7.21
C LEU A 132 -3.02 3.82 7.82
N TRP A 133 -2.76 3.70 9.11
CA TRP A 133 -1.69 4.44 9.77
C TRP A 133 -0.30 3.96 9.32
N VAL A 134 -0.02 2.67 9.47
CA VAL A 134 1.32 2.14 9.20
C VAL A 134 1.64 2.20 7.71
N TRP A 135 0.71 1.74 6.85
CA TRP A 135 0.91 1.78 5.40
C TRP A 135 0.92 3.21 4.86
N GLY A 136 0.16 4.12 5.44
CA GLY A 136 0.20 5.55 5.12
C GLY A 136 1.60 6.14 5.38
N LEU A 137 2.21 5.85 6.53
CA LEU A 137 3.58 6.27 6.83
C LEU A 137 4.59 5.64 5.87
N LEU A 138 4.46 4.34 5.55
CA LEU A 138 5.31 3.69 4.56
C LEU A 138 5.15 4.32 3.17
N THR A 139 3.93 4.67 2.76
CA THR A 139 3.66 5.35 1.48
C THR A 139 4.30 6.74 1.44
N LEU A 140 4.27 7.50 2.52
CA LEU A 140 4.98 8.78 2.63
C LEU A 140 6.51 8.59 2.55
N ALA A 141 7.04 7.55 3.20
CA ALA A 141 8.45 7.22 3.09
C ALA A 141 8.84 6.82 1.65
N MET A 142 7.99 6.06 0.93
CA MET A 142 8.19 5.74 -0.49
C MET A 142 8.17 7.01 -1.36
N ALA A 143 7.27 7.95 -1.10
CA ALA A 143 7.22 9.23 -1.80
C ALA A 143 8.51 10.03 -1.57
N ALA A 144 9.00 10.09 -0.33
CA ALA A 144 10.26 10.73 0.00
C ALA A 144 11.46 10.05 -0.69
N ALA A 145 11.51 8.70 -0.66
CA ALA A 145 12.55 7.92 -1.35
C ALA A 145 12.52 8.10 -2.87
N SER A 146 11.32 8.26 -3.45
CA SER A 146 11.16 8.53 -4.88
C SER A 146 11.65 9.92 -5.28
N LEU A 147 11.33 10.95 -4.49
CA LEU A 147 11.57 12.34 -4.88
C LEU A 147 12.94 12.88 -4.43
N LEU A 148 13.38 12.51 -3.23
CA LEU A 148 14.52 13.14 -2.57
C LEU A 148 15.79 12.31 -2.76
N ALA A 149 16.94 13.02 -2.83
CA ALA A 149 18.26 12.41 -2.70
C ALA A 149 18.56 12.23 -1.20
N LEU A 150 18.03 11.21 -0.58
CA LEU A 150 18.32 10.88 0.81
C LEU A 150 19.61 10.04 0.91
N ILE A 151 20.12 9.84 2.12
CA ILE A 151 21.44 9.23 2.42
C ILE A 151 21.75 8.00 1.54
N ASN A 152 20.82 7.05 1.46
CA ASN A 152 20.96 5.79 0.71
C ASN A 152 19.84 5.56 -0.32
N PHE A 153 18.99 6.56 -0.57
CA PHE A 153 17.96 6.51 -1.60
C PHE A 153 18.33 7.44 -2.75
N ASN A 154 18.26 6.90 -3.97
CA ASN A 154 18.62 7.63 -5.19
C ASN A 154 17.36 8.10 -5.90
N GLY A 155 16.55 8.96 -5.24
CA GLY A 155 15.34 9.52 -5.83
C GLY A 155 15.62 10.44 -7.01
N TRP A 156 14.54 10.98 -7.63
CA TRP A 156 14.63 11.90 -8.77
C TRP A 156 15.54 13.12 -8.50
N GLY A 157 15.63 13.56 -7.24
CA GLY A 157 16.58 14.61 -6.84
C GLY A 157 18.03 14.21 -7.06
N ARG A 158 18.39 12.93 -6.91
CA ARG A 158 19.74 12.42 -7.23
C ARG A 158 20.00 12.46 -8.72
N VAL A 159 19.03 12.02 -9.54
CA VAL A 159 19.13 12.11 -11.01
C VAL A 159 19.42 13.54 -11.44
N ALA A 160 18.64 14.50 -10.94
CA ALA A 160 18.81 15.91 -11.25
C ALA A 160 20.22 16.42 -10.84
N SER A 161 20.70 16.06 -9.65
CA SER A 161 22.03 16.47 -9.18
C SER A 161 23.17 15.88 -10.01
N LEU A 162 23.06 14.61 -10.43
CA LEU A 162 24.06 13.94 -11.28
C LEU A 162 24.14 14.55 -12.66
N LEU A 163 23.01 14.95 -13.25
CA LEU A 163 22.96 15.60 -14.56
C LEU A 163 23.53 17.03 -14.52
N ALA A 164 23.45 17.69 -13.38
CA ALA A 164 23.97 19.06 -13.20
C ALA A 164 25.48 19.12 -12.87
N THR A 165 26.10 18.00 -12.45
CA THR A 165 27.49 17.96 -12.00
C THR A 165 28.37 17.31 -13.07
N PRO A 166 29.43 17.99 -13.57
CA PRO A 166 30.39 17.35 -14.47
C PRO A 166 31.11 16.19 -13.77
N ALA A 167 31.09 15.01 -14.36
CA ALA A 167 31.79 13.82 -13.88
C ALA A 167 32.28 12.99 -15.05
N ASP A 168 33.06 11.93 -14.78
CA ASP A 168 33.44 10.98 -15.81
C ASP A 168 32.18 10.41 -16.48
N PRO A 169 32.07 10.48 -17.83
CA PRO A 169 30.84 10.10 -18.55
C PRO A 169 30.38 8.68 -18.27
N THR A 170 31.31 7.73 -18.10
CA THR A 170 30.98 6.30 -17.87
C THR A 170 30.32 6.11 -16.51
N VAL A 171 30.91 6.74 -15.49
CA VAL A 171 30.45 6.70 -14.12
C VAL A 171 29.10 7.39 -13.96
N GLN A 172 29.00 8.60 -14.53
CA GLN A 172 27.79 9.38 -14.52
C GLN A 172 26.64 8.61 -15.16
N THR A 173 26.89 7.99 -16.32
CA THR A 173 25.87 7.20 -17.04
C THR A 173 25.38 6.02 -16.18
N PHE A 174 26.30 5.24 -15.60
CA PHE A 174 25.93 4.11 -14.74
C PHE A 174 25.07 4.54 -13.56
N TRP A 175 25.47 5.60 -12.86
CA TRP A 175 24.75 6.07 -11.68
C TRP A 175 23.40 6.71 -12.04
N VAL A 176 23.36 7.48 -13.12
CA VAL A 176 22.09 8.06 -13.62
C VAL A 176 21.10 6.96 -13.99
N VAL A 177 21.53 5.93 -14.74
CA VAL A 177 20.66 4.81 -15.13
C VAL A 177 20.15 4.06 -13.90
N GLY A 178 21.03 3.72 -12.95
CA GLY A 178 20.62 3.07 -11.70
C GLY A 178 19.62 3.90 -10.89
N SER A 179 19.88 5.20 -10.75
CA SER A 179 18.98 6.11 -10.04
C SER A 179 17.64 6.31 -10.75
N VAL A 180 17.59 6.34 -12.09
CA VAL A 180 16.34 6.41 -12.86
C VAL A 180 15.50 5.17 -12.65
N ILE A 181 16.13 3.97 -12.72
CA ILE A 181 15.42 2.69 -12.49
C ILE A 181 14.85 2.67 -11.07
N GLU A 182 15.68 2.96 -10.06
CA GLU A 182 15.27 2.96 -8.66
C GLU A 182 14.13 3.96 -8.41
N SER A 183 14.27 5.21 -8.86
CA SER A 183 13.24 6.26 -8.70
C SER A 183 11.93 5.90 -9.38
N SER A 184 11.99 5.27 -10.56
CA SER A 184 10.80 4.82 -11.31
C SER A 184 10.05 3.73 -10.55
N VAL A 185 10.77 2.76 -9.98
CA VAL A 185 10.15 1.68 -9.18
C VAL A 185 9.55 2.25 -7.88
N TRP A 186 10.23 3.17 -7.20
CA TRP A 186 9.68 3.87 -6.03
C TRP A 186 8.42 4.66 -6.38
N THR A 187 8.41 5.37 -7.51
CA THR A 187 7.23 6.12 -7.96
C THR A 187 6.05 5.18 -8.20
N LEU A 188 6.28 4.06 -8.90
CA LEU A 188 5.24 3.06 -9.16
C LEU A 188 4.73 2.42 -7.85
N ALA A 189 5.64 2.05 -6.94
CA ALA A 189 5.30 1.52 -5.64
C ALA A 189 4.44 2.51 -4.83
N CYS A 190 4.80 3.79 -4.82
CA CYS A 190 4.06 4.85 -4.16
C CYS A 190 2.63 5.01 -4.74
N VAL A 191 2.49 5.03 -6.06
CA VAL A 191 1.18 5.14 -6.73
C VAL A 191 0.28 3.96 -6.38
N VAL A 192 0.77 2.71 -6.54
CA VAL A 192 -0.03 1.52 -6.24
C VAL A 192 -0.36 1.42 -4.75
N SER A 193 0.58 1.81 -3.87
CA SER A 193 0.35 1.88 -2.42
C SER A 193 -0.72 2.90 -2.04
N THR A 194 -0.74 4.06 -2.70
CA THR A 194 -1.78 5.09 -2.51
C THR A 194 -3.15 4.57 -2.94
N VAL A 195 -3.22 3.85 -4.06
CA VAL A 195 -4.46 3.20 -4.53
C VAL A 195 -4.93 2.17 -3.50
N ALA A 196 -4.06 1.27 -3.04
CA ALA A 196 -4.38 0.28 -2.02
C ALA A 196 -4.86 0.92 -0.72
N TRP A 197 -4.18 1.99 -0.28
CA TRP A 197 -4.55 2.76 0.91
C TRP A 197 -5.95 3.38 0.79
N THR A 198 -6.25 4.01 -0.36
CA THR A 198 -7.57 4.62 -0.60
C THR A 198 -8.69 3.59 -0.65
N MET A 199 -8.43 2.39 -1.17
CA MET A 199 -9.41 1.30 -1.17
C MET A 199 -9.74 0.84 0.26
N ILE A 200 -8.74 0.62 1.11
CA ILE A 200 -8.96 0.25 2.51
C ILE A 200 -9.61 1.40 3.30
N PHE A 201 -9.25 2.65 3.01
CA PHE A 201 -9.89 3.82 3.62
C PHE A 201 -11.41 3.84 3.33
N ARG A 202 -11.81 3.61 2.08
CA ARG A 202 -13.22 3.52 1.69
C ARG A 202 -13.91 2.33 2.36
N ALA A 203 -13.26 1.16 2.38
CA ALA A 203 -13.79 -0.02 3.07
C ALA A 203 -14.01 0.22 4.57
N ASN A 204 -13.09 0.91 5.22
CA ASN A 204 -13.19 1.23 6.64
C ASN A 204 -14.28 2.27 6.95
N ARG A 205 -14.51 3.24 6.03
CA ARG A 205 -15.50 4.31 6.20
C ARG A 205 -16.91 3.86 5.85
N ASP A 206 -17.06 3.22 4.69
CA ASP A 206 -18.35 2.96 4.05
C ASP A 206 -18.77 1.48 4.17
N GLY A 207 -17.92 0.66 4.76
CA GLY A 207 -18.11 -0.77 4.92
C GLY A 207 -17.81 -1.59 3.65
N PRO A 208 -17.94 -2.93 3.72
CA PRO A 208 -17.61 -3.84 2.61
C PRO A 208 -18.42 -3.61 1.35
N ALA A 209 -19.62 -3.04 1.47
CA ALA A 209 -20.47 -2.72 0.32
C ALA A 209 -19.81 -1.72 -0.64
N ALA A 210 -18.97 -0.81 -0.14
CA ALA A 210 -18.22 0.13 -0.96
C ALA A 210 -17.24 -0.56 -1.91
N LEU A 211 -16.80 -1.78 -1.60
CA LEU A 211 -15.86 -2.54 -2.41
C LEU A 211 -16.51 -3.19 -3.63
N ARG A 212 -17.83 -3.27 -3.68
CA ARG A 212 -18.57 -3.79 -4.86
C ARG A 212 -18.31 -2.95 -6.12
N TRP A 213 -18.03 -1.67 -5.98
CA TRP A 213 -17.67 -0.79 -7.09
C TRP A 213 -16.44 -1.26 -7.87
N TYR A 214 -15.48 -1.88 -7.17
CA TYR A 214 -14.26 -2.42 -7.79
C TYR A 214 -14.48 -3.76 -8.49
N ALA A 215 -15.66 -4.40 -8.31
CA ALA A 215 -16.00 -5.64 -8.99
C ALA A 215 -16.35 -5.45 -10.47
N GLY A 216 -16.47 -4.20 -10.93
CA GLY A 216 -17.04 -3.88 -12.23
C GLY A 216 -18.51 -4.27 -12.30
N SER A 217 -19.38 -3.36 -12.60
CA SER A 217 -20.79 -3.64 -12.92
C SER A 217 -20.85 -4.40 -14.26
N ARG A 218 -20.42 -5.66 -14.25
CA ARG A 218 -20.78 -6.57 -15.36
C ARG A 218 -22.25 -6.96 -15.15
N ARG A 219 -23.11 -6.15 -15.68
CA ARG A 219 -24.48 -6.56 -16.01
C ARG A 219 -24.46 -7.32 -17.33
#